data_925069975a2591a52890acec9d6ec38f
#
_entry.id   925069975a2591a52890acec9d6ec38f
#
_cell.length_a   1.000
_cell.length_b   1.000
_cell.length_c   1.000
_cell.angle_alpha   90.00
_cell.angle_beta   90.00
_cell.angle_gamma   90.00
#
_symmetry.space_group_name_H-M   'P 1'
#
loop_
_entity.id
_entity.type
_entity.pdbx_description
1 polymer ?
#
loop_
_entity_poly.entity_id
_entity_poly.type
_entity_poly.pdbx_seq_one_letter_code
_entity_poly.pdbx_strand_id
1 'polypeptide(L)'
;SIAIGLMCIISVARAAEWNEKPVMCADHNETFIEIVEKGQQLVWTSVQFTKVKGPNNTYRELPEYLTFALYVNPETRTYTALEYHPKYLVYCITSWGTDLLFNEELDPNTYYQPDRDVFK
;
A
#
# COMPACT_ATOMS: atom_id res chain seq x y z
N SER A 1 -12.65 -32.06 34.42
CA SER A 1 -12.46 -31.76 34.14
C SER A 1 -12.84 -30.69 33.54
N ILE A 2 -13.21 -30.37 33.34
CA ILE A 2 -13.61 -29.47 33.09
C ILE A 2 -13.04 -28.44 32.50
N ALA A 3 -12.30 -28.17 33.07
CA ALA A 3 -11.62 -27.11 32.69
C ALA A 3 -11.54 -27.01 31.37
N ILE A 4 -11.52 -27.76 30.90
CA ILE A 4 -11.50 -27.82 29.73
C ILE A 4 -11.99 -26.89 28.94
N GLY A 5 -13.05 -26.94 29.07
CA GLY A 5 -13.57 -26.10 28.15
C GLY A 5 -12.91 -24.97 27.94
N LEU A 6 -12.51 -24.49 28.71
CA LEU A 6 -12.02 -23.38 28.57
C LEU A 6 -11.24 -23.09 27.53
N MET A 7 -10.59 -23.57 27.39
CA MET A 7 -9.71 -23.23 26.55
C MET A 7 -10.09 -22.85 25.34
N CYS A 8 -10.78 -23.33 24.99
CA CYS A 8 -11.17 -23.10 23.76
C CYS A 8 -11.30 -21.83 23.38
N ILE A 9 -11.60 -21.24 24.07
CA ILE A 9 -11.75 -20.04 23.74
C ILE A 9 -10.92 -19.43 22.96
N ILE A 10 -10.02 -19.68 23.01
CA ILE A 10 -9.17 -19.16 22.27
C ILE A 10 -9.30 -18.65 21.07
N SER A 11 -9.84 -19.15 20.38
CA SER A 11 -9.92 -18.71 19.11
C SER A 11 -10.50 -17.47 19.02
N VAL A 12 -9.94 -16.58 18.97
CA VAL A 12 -10.45 -15.37 18.91
C VAL A 12 -10.10 -14.64 17.75
N ALA A 13 -10.97 -14.04 17.15
CA ALA A 13 -10.71 -13.14 16.07
C ALA A 13 -9.97 -11.93 16.59
N ARG A 14 -8.97 -11.52 15.92
CA ARG A 14 -8.25 -10.36 16.33
C ARG A 14 -8.86 -9.10 15.77
N ALA A 15 -8.87 -8.07 16.56
CA ALA A 15 -9.26 -6.75 16.07
C ALA A 15 -8.20 -6.23 15.11
N ALA A 16 -8.59 -5.40 14.19
CA ALA A 16 -7.65 -4.77 13.29
C ALA A 16 -6.70 -3.85 14.05
N GLU A 17 -5.45 -3.87 13.67
CA GLU A 17 -4.43 -3.06 14.31
C GLU A 17 -3.67 -2.24 13.29
N TRP A 18 -3.15 -1.10 13.72
CA TRP A 18 -2.28 -0.30 12.89
C TRP A 18 -0.86 -0.85 12.98
N ASN A 19 -0.31 -1.20 11.83
CA ASN A 19 1.06 -1.68 11.75
C ASN A 19 1.88 -0.73 10.88
N GLU A 20 3.17 -0.74 11.07
CA GLU A 20 4.07 0.08 10.31
C GLU A 20 4.68 -0.70 9.17
N LYS A 21 4.88 -0.03 8.05
CA LYS A 21 5.55 -0.59 6.90
C LYS A 21 6.60 0.41 6.45
N PRO A 22 7.82 -0.02 6.19
CA PRO A 22 8.85 0.91 5.72
C PRO A 22 8.47 1.47 4.35
N VAL A 23 8.72 2.75 4.18
CA VAL A 23 8.53 3.44 2.91
C VAL A 23 9.81 4.20 2.58
N MET A 24 10.05 4.38 1.29
CA MET A 24 11.23 5.11 0.85
C MET A 24 10.81 6.51 0.42
N CYS A 25 11.30 7.52 1.10
CA CYS A 25 10.96 8.90 0.80
C CYS A 25 12.15 9.63 0.21
N ALA A 26 11.90 10.41 -0.81
CA ALA A 26 12.91 11.19 -1.51
C ALA A 26 12.31 12.47 -2.06
N ASP A 27 13.16 13.39 -2.49
CA ASP A 27 12.68 14.60 -3.10
C ASP A 27 12.13 14.33 -4.52
N HIS A 28 11.61 15.38 -5.13
CA HIS A 28 11.02 15.27 -6.46
C HIS A 28 12.01 14.70 -7.49
N ASN A 29 13.21 15.21 -7.52
CA ASN A 29 14.16 14.81 -8.55
C ASN A 29 14.56 13.34 -8.43
N GLU A 30 14.92 12.90 -7.24
CA GLU A 30 15.30 11.51 -7.05
C GLU A 30 14.17 10.56 -7.38
N THR A 31 12.96 10.89 -6.95
CA THR A 31 11.81 10.04 -7.17
C THR A 31 11.47 9.93 -8.65
N PHE A 32 11.40 11.05 -9.35
CA PHE A 32 10.93 11.04 -10.73
C PHE A 32 11.98 10.64 -11.75
N ILE A 33 13.25 10.76 -11.44
CA ILE A 33 14.29 10.19 -12.28
C ILE A 33 14.07 8.67 -12.38
N GLU A 34 13.83 8.01 -11.28
CA GLU A 34 13.61 6.57 -11.31
C GLU A 34 12.36 6.18 -12.06
N ILE A 35 11.28 6.89 -11.84
CA ILE A 35 10.02 6.62 -12.53
C ILE A 35 10.18 6.76 -14.04
N VAL A 36 10.88 7.81 -14.48
CA VAL A 36 11.13 8.04 -15.91
C VAL A 36 12.06 6.97 -16.47
N GLU A 37 13.10 6.61 -15.76
CA GLU A 37 14.01 5.56 -16.21
C GLU A 37 13.31 4.21 -16.37
N LYS A 38 12.34 3.92 -15.54
CA LYS A 38 11.54 2.71 -15.65
C LYS A 38 10.46 2.81 -16.72
N GLY A 39 10.35 3.93 -17.38
CA GLY A 39 9.32 4.12 -18.42
C GLY A 39 7.91 4.10 -17.88
N GLN A 40 7.72 4.41 -16.62
CA GLN A 40 6.40 4.40 -16.01
C GLN A 40 5.70 5.74 -16.22
N GLN A 41 4.40 5.68 -16.45
CA GLN A 41 3.58 6.86 -16.67
C GLN A 41 2.46 6.92 -15.64
N LEU A 42 2.04 8.12 -15.31
CA LEU A 42 0.95 8.31 -14.37
C LEU A 42 -0.36 7.73 -14.91
N VAL A 43 -0.98 6.88 -14.11
CA VAL A 43 -2.25 6.24 -14.49
C VAL A 43 -3.40 6.92 -13.77
N TRP A 44 -3.27 7.15 -12.48
CA TRP A 44 -4.31 7.85 -11.72
C TRP A 44 -3.75 8.42 -10.42
N THR A 45 -4.50 9.37 -9.88
CA THR A 45 -4.22 9.97 -8.58
C THR A 45 -5.48 9.91 -7.74
N SER A 46 -5.30 10.01 -6.45
CA SER A 46 -6.42 10.10 -5.53
C SER A 46 -6.01 10.86 -4.27
N VAL A 47 -6.99 11.21 -3.46
CA VAL A 47 -6.73 11.71 -2.12
C VAL A 47 -6.79 10.51 -1.19
N GLN A 48 -5.71 10.28 -0.48
CA GLN A 48 -5.58 9.16 0.41
C GLN A 48 -5.78 9.61 1.85
N PHE A 49 -6.46 8.78 2.63
CA PHE A 49 -6.59 9.01 4.06
C PHE A 49 -5.58 8.12 4.76
N THR A 50 -4.72 8.70 5.56
CA THR A 50 -3.69 7.93 6.22
C THR A 50 -3.45 8.46 7.64
N LYS A 51 -2.93 7.62 8.50
CA LYS A 51 -2.51 8.03 9.83
C LYS A 51 -1.04 8.37 9.81
N VAL A 52 -0.71 9.50 10.37
CA VAL A 52 0.67 9.98 10.43
C VAL A 52 1.04 10.20 11.88
N LYS A 53 2.26 9.84 12.23
CA LYS A 53 2.75 10.06 13.58
C LYS A 53 3.12 11.51 13.79
N GLY A 54 2.76 12.03 14.94
CA GLY A 54 3.15 13.37 15.36
C GLY A 54 4.56 13.40 15.95
N PRO A 55 4.95 14.57 16.51
CA PRO A 55 6.29 14.74 17.03
C PRO A 55 6.69 13.77 18.15
N ASN A 56 5.71 13.27 18.89
CA ASN A 56 5.98 12.34 19.99
C ASN A 56 5.96 10.89 19.55
N ASN A 57 6.05 10.65 18.25
CA ASN A 57 6.02 9.31 17.68
C ASN A 57 4.73 8.56 17.99
N THR A 58 3.63 9.29 18.16
CA THR A 58 2.32 8.70 18.35
C THR A 58 1.43 9.10 17.18
N TYR A 59 0.46 8.25 16.87
CA TYR A 59 -0.47 8.56 15.78
C TYR A 59 -1.41 9.69 16.19
N ARG A 60 -1.68 10.59 15.24
CA ARG A 60 -2.65 11.66 15.45
C ARG A 60 -4.06 11.08 15.44
N GLU A 61 -4.96 11.73 16.14
CA GLU A 61 -6.35 11.28 16.19
C GLU A 61 -7.03 11.30 14.84
N LEU A 62 -6.83 12.36 14.08
CA LEU A 62 -7.45 12.50 12.78
C LEU A 62 -6.50 12.07 11.69
N PRO A 63 -7.00 11.44 10.63
CA PRO A 63 -6.15 11.08 9.51
C PRO A 63 -5.70 12.33 8.75
N GLU A 64 -4.57 12.21 8.07
CA GLU A 64 -4.13 13.22 7.14
C GLU A 64 -4.56 12.84 5.73
N TYR A 65 -4.71 13.88 4.89
CA TYR A 65 -5.09 13.68 3.50
C TYR A 65 -3.85 13.94 2.65
N LEU A 66 -3.44 12.92 1.92
CA LEU A 66 -2.25 13.00 1.08
C LEU A 66 -2.63 12.68 -0.35
N THR A 67 -1.91 13.23 -1.31
CA THR A 67 -2.09 12.84 -2.69
C THR A 67 -1.40 11.50 -2.91
N PHE A 68 -2.13 10.56 -3.46
CA PHE A 68 -1.62 9.27 -3.86
C PHE A 68 -1.54 9.22 -5.38
N ALA A 69 -0.50 8.59 -5.93
CA ALA A 69 -0.33 8.46 -7.36
C ALA A 69 0.16 7.07 -7.72
N LEU A 70 -0.36 6.55 -8.83
CA LEU A 70 0.08 5.27 -9.37
C LEU A 70 0.71 5.49 -10.74
N TYR A 71 1.94 5.03 -10.89
CA TYR A 71 2.70 5.06 -12.14
C TYR A 71 2.90 3.63 -12.64
N VAL A 72 2.72 3.42 -13.92
CA VAL A 72 2.75 2.07 -14.51
C VAL A 72 3.49 2.09 -15.84
N ASN A 73 4.28 1.06 -16.10
CA ASN A 73 4.78 0.77 -17.43
C ASN A 73 4.00 -0.43 -17.96
N PRO A 74 3.10 -0.24 -18.95
CA PRO A 74 2.27 -1.33 -19.44
C PRO A 74 3.03 -2.39 -20.22
N GLU A 75 4.24 -2.08 -20.67
CA GLU A 75 5.04 -3.07 -21.40
C GLU A 75 5.82 -3.96 -20.48
N THR A 76 6.50 -3.40 -19.50
CA THR A 76 7.27 -4.19 -18.53
C THR A 76 6.42 -4.71 -17.40
N ARG A 77 5.21 -4.19 -17.25
CA ARG A 77 4.28 -4.58 -16.18
C ARG A 77 4.81 -4.23 -14.80
N THR A 78 5.59 -3.16 -14.71
CA THR A 78 6.09 -2.65 -13.45
C THR A 78 5.27 -1.45 -13.00
N TYR A 79 5.22 -1.23 -11.71
CA TYR A 79 4.49 -0.10 -11.17
C TYR A 79 5.20 0.51 -9.97
N THR A 80 4.87 1.76 -9.69
CA THR A 80 5.28 2.48 -8.49
C THR A 80 4.08 3.23 -7.94
N ALA A 81 3.78 3.00 -6.68
CA ALA A 81 2.73 3.72 -5.99
C ALA A 81 3.39 4.64 -4.96
N LEU A 82 2.99 5.89 -4.94
CA LEU A 82 3.61 6.84 -4.04
C LEU A 82 2.59 7.79 -3.43
N GLU A 83 2.98 8.40 -2.33
CA GLU A 83 2.21 9.45 -1.70
C GLU A 83 3.07 10.70 -1.56
N TYR A 84 2.47 11.85 -1.72
CA TYR A 84 3.17 13.12 -1.58
C TYR A 84 2.90 13.71 -0.20
N HIS A 85 3.98 14.07 0.49
CA HIS A 85 3.92 14.71 1.80
C HIS A 85 4.31 16.20 1.65
N PRO A 86 3.34 17.09 1.47
CA PRO A 86 3.65 18.49 1.21
C PRO A 86 4.37 19.19 2.36
N LYS A 87 4.16 18.71 3.57
CA LYS A 87 4.79 19.30 4.73
C LYS A 87 6.30 19.19 4.69
N TYR A 88 6.81 18.12 4.11
CA TYR A 88 8.24 17.84 4.04
C TYR A 88 8.78 17.93 2.62
N LEU A 89 7.93 18.20 1.65
CA LEU A 89 8.27 18.27 0.23
C LEU A 89 8.94 16.98 -0.24
N VAL A 90 8.44 15.84 0.20
CA VAL A 90 8.96 14.55 -0.19
C VAL A 90 7.87 13.65 -0.76
N TYR A 91 8.30 12.72 -1.59
CA TYR A 91 7.46 11.68 -2.16
C TYR A 91 7.87 10.37 -1.53
N CYS A 92 6.93 9.65 -0.99
CA CYS A 92 7.20 8.37 -0.33
C CYS A 92 6.65 7.24 -1.17
N ILE A 93 7.53 6.36 -1.62
CA ILE A 93 7.14 5.18 -2.39
C ILE A 93 6.61 4.16 -1.39
N THR A 94 5.33 3.88 -1.48
CA THR A 94 4.64 2.99 -0.55
C THR A 94 4.58 1.57 -1.07
N SER A 95 4.67 1.40 -2.38
CA SER A 95 4.63 0.08 -2.99
C SER A 95 5.25 0.15 -4.38
N TRP A 96 5.92 -0.89 -4.79
CA TRP A 96 6.41 -1.04 -6.15
C TRP A 96 6.44 -2.53 -6.47
N GLY A 97 6.34 -2.86 -7.72
CA GLY A 97 6.31 -4.27 -8.07
C GLY A 97 6.29 -4.51 -9.56
N THR A 98 6.02 -5.75 -9.89
CA THR A 98 5.97 -6.24 -11.27
C THR A 98 4.76 -7.16 -11.45
N ASP A 99 4.65 -7.71 -12.64
CA ASP A 99 3.55 -8.62 -13.01
C ASP A 99 2.17 -8.00 -12.83
N LEU A 100 2.09 -6.72 -13.11
CA LEU A 100 0.83 -5.99 -13.01
C LEU A 100 -0.13 -6.46 -14.11
N LEU A 101 -1.35 -6.73 -13.73
CA LEU A 101 -2.42 -7.09 -14.67
C LEU A 101 -3.55 -6.08 -14.55
N PHE A 102 -4.03 -5.60 -15.70
CA PHE A 102 -5.19 -4.73 -15.71
C PHE A 102 -6.46 -5.57 -15.60
N ASN A 103 -7.53 -4.94 -15.15
CA ASN A 103 -8.79 -5.65 -14.89
C ASN A 103 -9.29 -6.45 -16.09
N GLU A 104 -9.16 -5.90 -17.30
CA GLU A 104 -9.63 -6.60 -18.48
C GLU A 104 -8.76 -7.81 -18.84
N GLU A 105 -7.61 -7.95 -18.24
CA GLU A 105 -6.72 -9.09 -18.45
C GLU A 105 -6.94 -10.21 -17.45
N LEU A 106 -7.78 -9.96 -16.44
CA LEU A 106 -8.02 -10.93 -15.39
C LEU A 106 -9.18 -11.84 -15.75
N ASP A 107 -9.08 -13.11 -15.35
CA ASP A 107 -10.18 -14.04 -15.49
C ASP A 107 -11.21 -13.74 -14.40
N PRO A 108 -12.42 -13.30 -14.74
CA PRO A 108 -13.42 -12.94 -13.73
C PRO A 108 -13.79 -14.08 -12.80
N ASN A 109 -13.49 -15.33 -13.19
CA ASN A 109 -13.82 -16.47 -12.34
C ASN A 109 -12.77 -16.74 -11.28
N THR A 110 -11.63 -16.09 -11.33
CA THR A 110 -10.53 -16.39 -10.42
C THR A 110 -9.99 -15.23 -9.61
N TYR A 111 -10.09 -14.02 -10.05
CA TYR A 111 -9.32 -12.94 -9.44
C TYR A 111 -9.83 -12.46 -8.07
N TYR A 112 -11.01 -12.89 -7.66
CA TYR A 112 -11.47 -12.57 -6.32
C TYR A 112 -11.39 -13.73 -5.35
N GLN A 113 -10.79 -14.81 -5.71
CA GLN A 113 -10.76 -15.98 -4.84
C GLN A 113 -9.68 -15.81 -3.78
N PRO A 114 -10.02 -15.74 -2.51
CA PRO A 114 -9.04 -15.47 -1.46
C PRO A 114 -8.08 -16.63 -1.22
N ASP A 115 -8.39 -17.81 -1.66
CA ASP A 115 -7.54 -18.98 -1.48
C ASP A 115 -6.68 -19.31 -2.70
N ARG A 116 -6.67 -18.46 -3.70
CA ARG A 116 -5.84 -18.74 -4.85
C ARG A 116 -4.37 -18.50 -4.49
N ASP A 117 -3.49 -19.05 -5.33
CA ASP A 117 -2.07 -19.14 -5.02
C ASP A 117 -1.37 -17.83 -4.70
N VAL A 118 -1.81 -16.75 -5.26
CA VAL A 118 -1.14 -15.47 -5.02
C VAL A 118 -1.32 -14.99 -3.58
N PHE A 119 -2.29 -15.54 -2.85
CA PHE A 119 -2.53 -15.15 -1.47
C PHE A 119 -2.11 -16.21 -0.46
N LYS A 120 -1.44 -17.24 -0.91
CA LYS A 120 -0.99 -18.28 0.01
C LYS A 120 0.48 -18.10 0.48
#